data_46d72469ae384ccf6468ba05286fae70
#
_entry.id   46d72469ae384ccf6468ba05286fae70
#
_cell.length_a   1.000
_cell.length_b   1.000
_cell.length_c   1.000
_cell.angle_alpha   90.00
_cell.angle_beta   90.00
_cell.angle_gamma   90.00
#
_symmetry.space_group_name_H-M   'P 1'
#
loop_
_entity.id
_entity.type
_entity.pdbx_description
1 polymer ?
#
loop_
_entity_poly.entity_id
_entity_poly.type
_entity_poly.pdbx_seq_one_letter_code
_entity_poly.pdbx_strand_id
1 'polypeptide(L)'
;TGNPTLDKTVREDKNSTGKNTGSLTNTTDGYAHTASASIGDTVDYQIISTLPTITSKASSLSEYTYVDTMSKGIRHNKNDVVIEFFRDAGCTDKITTWDESSGRFAVAYDDAANTMAIRMTESGLSEINEAATVYTDSVKRGYSDCTMRITYAATLTADAKTGDTDNPNEVVLTWRRANNTYFDTLRDCCHVYTYGIDVLKQFSDNGGNLRNVKFKLHNDSDDCYIIAEQKDGVYYAKGFAAKKADATTFVPNSSGHIVVKGLEDDAYSLTEIATDKGYVLLRDAVKIVIKTAENGQCEKCGAKLLTASATVNGKDVTMTDGNAIVPLTVVNNPGFDLPKTGGYGTWMFTIGGVALLGAAAFIVVKSRKHRGEQ
;
A
#
# COMPACT_ATOMS: atom_id res chain seq x y z
N THR A 1 36.41 18.68 -1.66
CA THR A 1 36.67 17.95 -2.90
C THR A 1 35.76 18.31 -4.07
N GLY A 2 34.64 18.98 -3.83
CA GLY A 2 33.78 19.57 -4.85
C GLY A 2 33.08 18.61 -5.82
N ASN A 3 32.95 17.33 -5.47
CA ASN A 3 32.17 16.35 -6.24
C ASN A 3 30.68 16.42 -5.86
N PRO A 4 29.77 16.06 -6.77
CA PRO A 4 28.36 16.01 -6.46
C PRO A 4 28.05 14.89 -5.45
N THR A 5 26.88 14.99 -4.83
CA THR A 5 26.27 13.94 -4.01
C THR A 5 24.99 13.44 -4.66
N LEU A 6 24.51 12.30 -4.23
CA LEU A 6 23.28 11.70 -4.73
C LEU A 6 22.57 10.95 -3.59
N ASP A 7 21.36 11.37 -3.30
CA ASP A 7 20.50 10.70 -2.32
C ASP A 7 19.09 10.56 -2.92
N LYS A 8 18.63 9.32 -3.05
CA LYS A 8 17.33 8.99 -3.60
C LYS A 8 16.44 8.41 -2.51
N THR A 9 15.23 8.95 -2.40
CA THR A 9 14.25 8.55 -1.42
C THR A 9 12.86 8.41 -2.04
N VAL A 10 11.99 7.73 -1.32
CA VAL A 10 10.60 7.45 -1.71
C VAL A 10 9.67 7.67 -0.53
N ARG A 11 8.44 8.04 -0.80
CA ARG A 11 7.34 8.03 0.17
C ARG A 11 6.04 7.59 -0.49
N GLU A 12 5.12 7.08 0.31
CA GLU A 12 3.74 6.91 -0.10
C GLU A 12 3.10 8.28 -0.38
N ASP A 13 2.36 8.40 -1.48
CA ASP A 13 1.65 9.64 -1.80
C ASP A 13 0.54 9.92 -0.79
N LYS A 14 0.53 11.11 -0.22
CA LYS A 14 -0.51 11.58 0.70
C LYS A 14 -1.92 11.59 0.09
N ASN A 15 -2.03 11.59 -1.23
CA ASN A 15 -3.31 11.70 -1.91
C ASN A 15 -4.01 10.35 -2.11
N SER A 16 -3.31 9.24 -2.03
CA SER A 16 -3.93 7.91 -2.20
C SER A 16 -4.61 7.43 -0.93
N THR A 17 -3.89 7.39 0.17
CA THR A 17 -4.42 6.91 1.46
C THR A 17 -4.43 7.97 2.55
N GLY A 18 -3.72 9.07 2.35
CA GLY A 18 -3.65 10.19 3.28
C GLY A 18 -2.56 10.07 4.35
N LYS A 19 -1.79 9.00 4.38
CA LYS A 19 -0.77 8.75 5.40
C LYS A 19 0.49 8.13 4.83
N ASN A 20 1.62 8.49 5.43
CA ASN A 20 2.93 7.90 5.18
C ASN A 20 3.31 7.01 6.37
N THR A 21 2.79 5.82 6.43
CA THR A 21 2.93 4.96 7.62
C THR A 21 3.99 3.87 7.48
N GLY A 22 4.37 3.50 6.27
CA GLY A 22 5.21 2.35 5.99
C GLY A 22 6.72 2.58 6.05
N SER A 23 7.20 3.77 6.38
CA SER A 23 8.65 4.06 6.36
C SER A 23 9.26 4.02 7.76
N LEU A 24 10.30 3.21 7.93
CA LEU A 24 11.04 3.09 9.18
C LEU A 24 12.17 4.12 9.32
N THR A 25 12.80 4.51 8.22
CA THR A 25 13.91 5.46 8.20
C THR A 25 13.42 6.78 7.65
N ASN A 26 12.56 7.43 8.41
CA ASN A 26 11.92 8.65 7.98
C ASN A 26 12.91 9.80 7.91
N THR A 27 12.92 10.48 6.79
CA THR A 27 13.58 11.75 6.57
C THR A 27 12.58 12.90 6.63
N THR A 28 12.90 14.04 6.04
CA THR A 28 11.97 15.16 5.95
C THR A 28 10.74 14.79 5.12
N ASP A 29 9.55 15.11 5.60
CA ASP A 29 8.26 14.90 4.92
C ASP A 29 7.92 13.44 4.56
N GLY A 30 8.43 12.48 5.31
CA GLY A 30 8.12 11.07 5.11
C GLY A 30 8.93 10.38 4.03
N TYR A 31 9.87 11.05 3.38
CA TYR A 31 10.79 10.42 2.44
C TYR A 31 11.82 9.56 3.16
N ALA A 32 12.04 8.35 2.67
CA ALA A 32 13.03 7.41 3.17
C ALA A 32 13.54 6.51 2.05
N HIS A 33 14.52 5.64 2.35
CA HIS A 33 15.03 4.68 1.37
C HIS A 33 14.09 3.50 1.12
N THR A 34 13.09 3.34 1.97
CA THR A 34 12.05 2.31 1.84
C THR A 34 10.67 2.90 2.09
N ALA A 35 9.66 2.34 1.43
CA ALA A 35 8.25 2.60 1.67
C ALA A 35 7.44 1.32 1.46
N SER A 36 6.28 1.24 2.07
CA SER A 36 5.25 0.24 1.78
C SER A 36 4.11 0.93 1.05
N ALA A 37 3.54 0.29 0.06
CA ALA A 37 2.44 0.85 -0.73
C ALA A 37 1.49 -0.24 -1.21
N SER A 38 0.25 0.15 -1.48
CA SER A 38 -0.74 -0.70 -2.14
C SER A 38 -0.58 -0.65 -3.65
N ILE A 39 -0.94 -1.74 -4.34
CA ILE A 39 -1.08 -1.70 -5.81
C ILE A 39 -2.15 -0.66 -6.16
N GLY A 40 -1.86 0.17 -7.15
CA GLY A 40 -2.69 1.31 -7.53
C GLY A 40 -2.31 2.62 -6.85
N ASP A 41 -1.49 2.57 -5.79
CA ASP A 41 -0.98 3.77 -5.15
C ASP A 41 0.01 4.51 -6.02
N THR A 42 0.00 5.83 -5.86
CA THR A 42 1.08 6.70 -6.28
C THR A 42 2.14 6.74 -5.19
N VAL A 43 3.39 6.58 -5.58
CA VAL A 43 4.56 6.79 -4.72
C VAL A 43 5.36 7.96 -5.24
N ASP A 44 5.76 8.84 -4.32
CA ASP A 44 6.58 10.00 -4.64
C ASP A 44 8.06 9.65 -4.51
N TYR A 45 8.85 10.01 -5.51
CA TYR A 45 10.31 9.89 -5.48
C TYR A 45 10.95 11.27 -5.40
N GLN A 46 12.06 11.33 -4.68
CA GLN A 46 12.85 12.52 -4.51
C GLN A 46 14.34 12.19 -4.66
N ILE A 47 15.03 12.98 -5.48
CA ILE A 47 16.49 12.94 -5.59
C ILE A 47 17.01 14.27 -5.04
N ILE A 48 17.89 14.20 -4.06
CA ILE A 48 18.64 15.36 -3.56
C ILE A 48 20.10 15.17 -3.93
N SER A 49 20.64 16.17 -4.58
CA SER A 49 22.00 16.17 -5.13
C SER A 49 22.65 17.51 -4.82
N THR A 50 23.81 17.50 -4.15
CA THR A 50 24.64 18.69 -4.05
C THR A 50 25.40 18.85 -5.35
N LEU A 51 25.30 20.01 -6.00
CA LEU A 51 26.04 20.29 -7.21
C LEU A 51 27.53 20.42 -6.91
N PRO A 52 28.41 20.06 -7.87
CA PRO A 52 29.86 20.20 -7.67
C PRO A 52 30.28 21.67 -7.59
N THR A 53 31.48 21.89 -7.05
CA THR A 53 32.06 23.23 -7.00
C THR A 53 32.43 23.73 -8.39
N ILE A 54 31.98 24.91 -8.74
CA ILE A 54 32.21 25.59 -10.03
C ILE A 54 32.86 26.94 -9.75
N THR A 55 34.12 27.10 -10.12
CA THR A 55 34.91 28.33 -9.88
C THR A 55 35.61 28.86 -11.12
N SER A 56 35.67 28.02 -12.17
CA SER A 56 36.38 28.36 -13.41
C SER A 56 35.70 27.70 -14.61
N LYS A 57 36.07 28.12 -15.82
CA LYS A 57 35.61 27.48 -17.06
C LYS A 57 35.97 26.00 -17.08
N ALA A 58 37.16 25.64 -16.59
CA ALA A 58 37.60 24.24 -16.53
C ALA A 58 36.75 23.39 -15.57
N SER A 59 36.22 23.97 -14.52
CA SER A 59 35.37 23.28 -13.53
C SER A 59 33.87 23.34 -13.87
N SER A 60 33.47 24.01 -14.93
CA SER A 60 32.08 24.05 -15.40
C SER A 60 31.60 22.68 -15.85
N LEU A 61 30.31 22.43 -15.78
CA LEU A 61 29.69 21.17 -16.18
C LEU A 61 29.41 21.16 -17.68
N SER A 62 29.78 20.09 -18.35
CA SER A 62 29.47 19.82 -19.77
C SER A 62 28.42 18.72 -19.93
N GLU A 63 28.16 17.95 -18.88
CA GLU A 63 27.12 16.92 -18.82
C GLU A 63 26.63 16.75 -17.39
N TYR A 64 25.33 16.59 -17.22
CA TYR A 64 24.68 16.27 -15.96
C TYR A 64 23.37 15.55 -16.28
N THR A 65 23.37 14.23 -16.14
CA THR A 65 22.29 13.37 -16.58
C THR A 65 21.93 12.35 -15.50
N TYR A 66 20.66 12.26 -15.15
CA TYR A 66 20.12 11.21 -14.30
C TYR A 66 19.42 10.18 -15.17
N VAL A 67 19.68 8.92 -14.92
CA VAL A 67 18.91 7.80 -15.48
C VAL A 67 18.28 7.02 -14.35
N ASP A 68 16.96 7.02 -14.32
CA ASP A 68 16.13 6.37 -13.31
C ASP A 68 15.55 5.08 -13.89
N THR A 69 15.83 3.94 -13.26
CA THR A 69 15.38 2.63 -13.70
C THR A 69 14.51 1.99 -12.64
N MET A 70 13.24 1.79 -12.96
CA MET A 70 12.27 1.15 -12.08
C MET A 70 12.15 -0.34 -12.38
N SER A 71 11.95 -1.15 -11.34
CA SER A 71 11.58 -2.54 -11.50
C SER A 71 10.19 -2.66 -12.16
N LYS A 72 9.88 -3.85 -12.68
CA LYS A 72 8.68 -4.07 -13.51
C LYS A 72 7.36 -3.67 -12.84
N GLY A 73 7.29 -3.76 -11.51
CA GLY A 73 6.07 -3.46 -10.74
C GLY A 73 5.80 -1.98 -10.48
N ILE A 74 6.65 -1.09 -10.96
CA ILE A 74 6.51 0.36 -10.77
C ILE A 74 6.57 1.03 -12.15
N ARG A 75 5.70 2.03 -12.39
CA ARG A 75 5.68 2.79 -13.64
C ARG A 75 5.72 4.28 -13.37
N HIS A 76 6.59 5.00 -14.10
CA HIS A 76 6.63 6.47 -14.08
C HIS A 76 5.26 7.02 -14.47
N ASN A 77 4.76 8.01 -13.72
CA ASN A 77 3.52 8.71 -14.08
C ASN A 77 3.71 9.61 -15.32
N LYS A 78 4.94 10.06 -15.55
CA LYS A 78 5.36 10.92 -16.66
C LYS A 78 4.82 12.36 -16.58
N ASN A 79 5.53 13.27 -17.25
CA ASN A 79 5.19 14.69 -17.36
C ASN A 79 5.01 15.40 -16.01
N ASP A 80 5.74 14.98 -14.99
CA ASP A 80 5.63 15.48 -13.64
C ASP A 80 6.99 15.82 -12.99
N VAL A 81 8.08 15.78 -13.76
CA VAL A 81 9.41 16.07 -13.24
C VAL A 81 9.55 17.56 -12.95
N VAL A 82 9.90 17.86 -11.70
CA VAL A 82 10.21 19.21 -11.23
C VAL A 82 11.60 19.22 -10.62
N ILE A 83 12.40 20.22 -10.99
CA ILE A 83 13.74 20.42 -10.44
C ILE A 83 13.76 21.78 -9.72
N GLU A 84 14.16 21.75 -8.47
CA GLU A 84 14.30 22.94 -7.63
C GLU A 84 15.75 23.10 -7.19
N PHE A 85 16.23 24.34 -7.12
CA PHE A 85 17.57 24.68 -6.66
C PHE A 85 17.49 25.49 -5.39
N PHE A 86 18.36 25.16 -4.43
CA PHE A 86 18.42 25.80 -3.11
C PHE A 86 19.87 26.15 -2.76
N ARG A 87 20.06 27.25 -2.00
CA ARG A 87 21.38 27.62 -1.47
C ARG A 87 21.82 26.76 -0.31
N ASP A 88 20.86 26.16 0.40
CA ASP A 88 21.11 25.37 1.61
C ASP A 88 20.76 23.89 1.42
N ALA A 89 21.44 23.04 2.19
CA ALA A 89 21.20 21.60 2.17
C ALA A 89 19.80 21.18 2.69
N GLY A 90 19.18 22.03 3.51
CA GLY A 90 17.83 21.80 4.04
C GLY A 90 16.70 22.15 3.08
N CYS A 91 17.02 22.63 1.88
CA CYS A 91 16.03 23.03 0.87
C CYS A 91 15.04 24.09 1.38
N THR A 92 15.52 25.07 2.10
CA THR A 92 14.70 26.17 2.66
C THR A 92 14.89 27.49 1.92
N ASP A 93 16.08 27.75 1.38
CA ASP A 93 16.41 28.97 0.61
C ASP A 93 16.39 28.68 -0.90
N LYS A 94 15.20 28.73 -1.48
CA LYS A 94 14.98 28.41 -2.90
C LYS A 94 15.53 29.51 -3.83
N ILE A 95 16.28 29.07 -4.84
CA ILE A 95 16.78 29.94 -5.92
C ILE A 95 15.77 30.00 -7.07
N THR A 96 15.38 28.84 -7.61
CA THR A 96 14.50 28.72 -8.77
C THR A 96 13.86 27.34 -8.86
N THR A 97 12.85 27.24 -9.70
CA THR A 97 12.15 25.99 -10.02
C THR A 97 12.09 25.82 -11.53
N TRP A 98 12.47 24.66 -12.02
CA TRP A 98 12.32 24.25 -13.43
C TRP A 98 11.27 23.14 -13.53
N ASP A 99 10.33 23.32 -14.43
CA ASP A 99 9.44 22.29 -14.90
C ASP A 99 9.88 21.77 -16.29
N GLU A 100 9.20 20.77 -16.83
CA GLU A 100 9.55 20.19 -18.14
C GLU A 100 9.37 21.20 -19.30
N SER A 101 8.59 22.25 -19.13
CA SER A 101 8.41 23.32 -20.13
C SER A 101 9.52 24.36 -20.14
N SER A 102 10.40 24.35 -19.12
CA SER A 102 11.46 25.35 -18.96
C SER A 102 12.51 25.34 -20.07
N GLY A 103 12.66 24.20 -20.76
CA GLY A 103 13.71 24.00 -21.75
C GLY A 103 15.12 23.81 -21.15
N ARG A 104 15.24 23.78 -19.82
CA ARG A 104 16.53 23.65 -19.14
C ARG A 104 16.94 22.20 -18.91
N PHE A 105 16.02 21.28 -18.98
CA PHE A 105 16.26 19.84 -19.00
C PHE A 105 15.29 19.16 -19.96
N ALA A 106 15.66 17.98 -20.42
CA ALA A 106 14.85 17.12 -21.26
C ALA A 106 14.63 15.78 -20.57
N VAL A 107 13.41 15.27 -20.64
CA VAL A 107 13.03 13.97 -20.11
C VAL A 107 12.71 13.01 -21.23
N ALA A 108 13.34 11.85 -21.24
CA ALA A 108 13.09 10.78 -22.19
C ALA A 108 12.73 9.48 -21.45
N TYR A 109 11.67 8.83 -21.90
CA TYR A 109 11.20 7.56 -21.35
C TYR A 109 11.45 6.42 -22.31
N ASP A 110 11.92 5.29 -21.78
CA ASP A 110 11.95 4.00 -22.47
C ASP A 110 11.06 3.03 -21.70
N ASP A 111 9.86 2.78 -22.21
CA ASP A 111 8.87 1.93 -21.54
C ASP A 111 9.28 0.46 -21.53
N ALA A 112 10.05 -0.01 -22.51
CA ALA A 112 10.53 -1.38 -22.55
C ALA A 112 11.58 -1.65 -21.47
N ALA A 113 12.50 -0.71 -21.27
CA ALA A 113 13.51 -0.77 -20.22
C ALA A 113 13.01 -0.23 -18.86
N ASN A 114 11.85 0.40 -18.85
CA ASN A 114 11.27 1.08 -17.69
C ASN A 114 12.21 2.14 -17.10
N THR A 115 12.78 2.96 -17.97
CA THR A 115 13.71 4.02 -17.60
C THR A 115 13.18 5.40 -17.92
N MET A 116 13.68 6.37 -17.15
CA MET A 116 13.50 7.80 -17.37
C MET A 116 14.88 8.47 -17.35
N ALA A 117 15.24 9.13 -18.41
CA ALA A 117 16.46 9.93 -18.47
C ALA A 117 16.12 11.41 -18.31
N ILE A 118 16.77 12.08 -17.37
CA ILE A 118 16.67 13.52 -17.11
C ILE A 118 18.02 14.12 -17.45
N ARG A 119 18.11 14.81 -18.57
CA ARG A 119 19.35 15.38 -19.09
C ARG A 119 19.27 16.91 -19.05
N MET A 120 20.23 17.55 -18.39
CA MET A 120 20.38 19.01 -18.47
C MET A 120 20.70 19.41 -19.92
N THR A 121 19.94 20.36 -20.46
CA THR A 121 20.20 20.93 -21.81
C THR A 121 21.35 21.92 -21.74
N GLU A 122 21.80 22.38 -22.91
CA GLU A 122 22.80 23.48 -23.00
C GLU A 122 22.33 24.71 -22.20
N SER A 123 21.05 25.07 -22.33
CA SER A 123 20.45 26.18 -21.56
C SER A 123 20.49 25.94 -20.05
N GLY A 124 20.16 24.72 -19.60
CA GLY A 124 20.22 24.35 -18.19
C GLY A 124 21.65 24.34 -17.66
N LEU A 125 22.59 23.78 -18.39
CA LEU A 125 24.01 23.79 -18.02
C LEU A 125 24.58 25.21 -17.97
N SER A 126 24.19 26.08 -18.90
CA SER A 126 24.58 27.48 -18.89
C SER A 126 24.13 28.21 -17.62
N GLU A 127 22.91 27.98 -17.20
CA GLU A 127 22.38 28.57 -15.95
C GLU A 127 23.10 28.01 -14.71
N ILE A 128 23.32 26.70 -14.65
CA ILE A 128 24.07 26.06 -13.56
C ILE A 128 25.48 26.61 -13.46
N ASN A 129 26.14 26.76 -14.59
CA ASN A 129 27.51 27.25 -14.69
C ASN A 129 27.63 28.77 -14.54
N GLU A 130 26.52 29.50 -14.69
CA GLU A 130 26.52 30.94 -14.92
C GLU A 130 27.46 31.29 -16.08
N ALA A 131 26.96 31.26 -17.30
CA ALA A 131 27.72 31.45 -18.54
C ALA A 131 28.40 32.83 -18.58
N ALA A 132 29.56 32.94 -17.96
CA ALA A 132 30.38 34.14 -17.93
C ALA A 132 31.54 33.98 -18.89
N THR A 133 31.88 35.04 -19.60
CA THR A 133 33.05 35.09 -20.50
C THR A 133 34.38 35.14 -19.74
N VAL A 134 34.36 35.55 -18.50
CA VAL A 134 35.53 35.67 -17.64
C VAL A 134 35.27 35.00 -16.30
N TYR A 135 36.13 34.06 -15.94
CA TYR A 135 36.10 33.39 -14.65
C TYR A 135 37.22 33.91 -13.76
N THR A 136 36.89 34.23 -12.53
CA THR A 136 37.88 34.58 -11.51
C THR A 136 38.10 33.36 -10.64
N ASP A 137 39.36 32.97 -10.49
CA ASP A 137 39.72 31.84 -9.64
C ASP A 137 39.20 32.01 -8.21
N SER A 138 38.72 30.91 -7.65
CA SER A 138 38.22 30.81 -6.29
C SER A 138 36.85 31.49 -6.01
N VAL A 139 36.23 32.14 -6.98
CA VAL A 139 34.86 32.68 -6.85
C VAL A 139 33.88 31.59 -7.33
N LYS A 140 32.94 31.24 -6.45
CA LYS A 140 31.84 30.32 -6.81
C LYS A 140 30.92 30.96 -7.84
N ARG A 141 30.54 30.17 -8.84
CA ARG A 141 29.72 30.60 -9.98
C ARG A 141 28.41 29.82 -10.05
N GLY A 142 27.40 30.45 -10.59
CA GLY A 142 26.09 29.86 -10.84
C GLY A 142 25.53 29.14 -9.62
N TYR A 143 25.25 27.85 -9.78
CA TYR A 143 24.72 27.01 -8.68
C TYR A 143 25.80 26.11 -8.05
N SER A 144 27.05 26.58 -8.05
CA SER A 144 28.16 25.91 -7.35
C SER A 144 27.79 25.57 -5.92
N ASP A 145 27.98 24.31 -5.53
CA ASP A 145 27.70 23.77 -4.19
C ASP A 145 26.25 23.93 -3.71
N CYS A 146 25.34 24.34 -4.58
CA CYS A 146 23.92 24.42 -4.27
C CYS A 146 23.27 23.04 -4.23
N THR A 147 22.10 22.95 -3.62
CA THR A 147 21.31 21.72 -3.55
C THR A 147 20.30 21.72 -4.67
N MET A 148 20.24 20.61 -5.42
CA MET A 148 19.23 20.31 -6.42
C MET A 148 18.28 19.27 -5.84
N ARG A 149 16.98 19.52 -5.93
CA ARG A 149 15.93 18.57 -5.58
C ARG A 149 15.08 18.24 -6.80
N ILE A 150 15.05 16.98 -7.19
CA ILE A 150 14.23 16.46 -8.28
C ILE A 150 13.09 15.67 -7.67
N THR A 151 11.85 15.94 -8.09
CA THR A 151 10.65 15.21 -7.67
C THR A 151 9.88 14.70 -8.86
N TYR A 152 9.34 13.52 -8.74
CA TYR A 152 8.46 12.85 -9.71
C TYR A 152 7.71 11.74 -9.01
N ALA A 153 6.66 11.22 -9.64
CA ALA A 153 5.83 10.17 -9.08
C ALA A 153 5.77 8.94 -9.98
N ALA A 154 5.40 7.84 -9.37
CA ALA A 154 5.16 6.57 -10.04
C ALA A 154 3.97 5.86 -9.44
N THR A 155 3.46 4.84 -10.13
CA THR A 155 2.34 4.03 -9.68
C THR A 155 2.78 2.58 -9.52
N LEU A 156 2.42 1.97 -8.39
CA LEU A 156 2.63 0.55 -8.14
C LEU A 156 1.57 -0.25 -8.91
N THR A 157 2.03 -1.20 -9.73
CA THR A 157 1.18 -1.97 -10.64
C THR A 157 0.97 -3.41 -10.17
N ALA A 158 0.06 -4.14 -10.83
CA ALA A 158 -0.18 -5.56 -10.56
C ALA A 158 1.03 -6.48 -10.84
N ASP A 159 2.06 -5.99 -11.54
CA ASP A 159 3.33 -6.69 -11.74
C ASP A 159 4.29 -6.55 -10.56
N ALA A 160 3.91 -5.79 -9.51
CA ALA A 160 4.73 -5.62 -8.32
C ALA A 160 4.99 -6.95 -7.63
N LYS A 161 6.22 -7.15 -7.21
CA LYS A 161 6.60 -8.27 -6.35
C LYS A 161 6.16 -8.01 -4.93
N THR A 162 5.72 -9.06 -4.26
CA THR A 162 5.23 -9.00 -2.88
C THR A 162 6.24 -9.59 -1.91
N GLY A 163 6.17 -9.15 -0.66
CA GLY A 163 6.99 -9.64 0.44
C GLY A 163 8.37 -9.00 0.51
N ASP A 164 9.30 -9.72 1.08
CA ASP A 164 10.68 -9.25 1.29
C ASP A 164 11.44 -9.07 -0.04
N THR A 165 10.93 -9.65 -1.13
CA THR A 165 11.36 -9.29 -2.49
C THR A 165 10.66 -8.00 -2.89
N ASP A 166 11.38 -6.90 -2.79
CA ASP A 166 10.85 -5.57 -3.02
C ASP A 166 10.84 -5.14 -4.49
N ASN A 167 10.41 -3.90 -4.71
CA ASN A 167 10.35 -3.25 -6.00
C ASN A 167 11.33 -2.08 -6.01
N PRO A 168 12.59 -2.30 -6.43
CA PRO A 168 13.61 -1.27 -6.40
C PRO A 168 13.44 -0.26 -7.52
N ASN A 169 13.92 0.95 -7.23
CA ASN A 169 14.15 2.02 -8.19
C ASN A 169 15.56 2.55 -8.00
N GLU A 170 16.39 2.46 -9.04
CA GLU A 170 17.77 2.91 -9.04
C GLU A 170 17.93 4.17 -9.90
N VAL A 171 18.70 5.13 -9.42
CA VAL A 171 19.15 6.28 -10.21
C VAL A 171 20.65 6.25 -10.38
N VAL A 172 21.09 6.59 -11.58
CA VAL A 172 22.51 6.79 -11.94
C VAL A 172 22.68 8.22 -12.39
N LEU A 173 23.53 8.97 -11.71
CA LEU A 173 23.98 10.29 -12.15
C LEU A 173 25.27 10.12 -12.94
N THR A 174 25.29 10.59 -14.18
CA THR A 174 26.49 10.73 -15.00
C THR A 174 26.80 12.21 -15.16
N TRP A 175 28.02 12.61 -14.83
CA TRP A 175 28.42 14.01 -14.88
C TRP A 175 29.84 14.18 -15.40
N ARG A 176 30.08 15.32 -16.04
CA ARG A 176 31.36 15.64 -16.66
C ARG A 176 31.65 17.12 -16.51
N ARG A 177 32.92 17.44 -16.23
CA ARG A 177 33.44 18.81 -16.30
C ARG A 177 33.94 19.12 -17.71
N ALA A 178 33.99 20.39 -18.07
CA ALA A 178 34.39 20.83 -19.40
C ALA A 178 35.84 20.44 -19.75
N ASN A 179 36.71 20.31 -18.75
CA ASN A 179 38.12 19.93 -18.94
C ASN A 179 38.38 18.42 -18.89
N ASN A 180 37.35 17.60 -18.62
CA ASN A 180 37.54 16.17 -18.49
C ASN A 180 37.08 15.44 -19.74
N THR A 181 37.88 14.46 -20.18
CA THR A 181 37.57 13.59 -21.31
C THR A 181 36.79 12.33 -20.88
N TYR A 182 36.79 11.99 -19.59
CA TYR A 182 35.98 10.91 -19.04
C TYR A 182 34.87 11.46 -18.15
N PHE A 183 33.84 10.67 -17.93
CA PHE A 183 32.75 10.98 -17.05
C PHE A 183 32.85 10.17 -15.75
N ASP A 184 32.23 10.67 -14.71
CA ASP A 184 32.08 9.98 -13.44
C ASP A 184 30.61 9.66 -13.19
N THR A 185 30.35 8.64 -12.37
CA THR A 185 28.99 8.18 -12.07
C THR A 185 28.80 8.01 -10.57
N LEU A 186 27.58 8.32 -10.13
CA LEU A 186 27.08 8.01 -8.79
C LEU A 186 25.79 7.18 -8.92
N ARG A 187 25.58 6.30 -7.95
CA ARG A 187 24.37 5.45 -7.89
C ARG A 187 23.69 5.57 -6.56
N ASP A 188 22.38 5.52 -6.57
CA ASP A 188 21.58 5.35 -5.36
C ASP A 188 20.27 4.63 -5.70
N CYS A 189 19.63 4.06 -4.70
CA CYS A 189 18.38 3.33 -4.90
C CYS A 189 17.46 3.45 -3.69
N CYS A 190 16.18 3.17 -3.92
CA CYS A 190 15.18 2.99 -2.89
C CYS A 190 14.25 1.83 -3.24
N HIS A 191 13.46 1.39 -2.27
CA HIS A 191 12.75 0.13 -2.32
C HIS A 191 11.31 0.31 -1.88
N VAL A 192 10.35 -0.24 -2.64
CA VAL A 192 8.93 -0.24 -2.32
C VAL A 192 8.47 -1.67 -2.09
N TYR A 193 7.79 -1.87 -0.97
CA TYR A 193 7.26 -3.15 -0.51
C TYR A 193 5.75 -3.18 -0.63
N THR A 194 5.20 -4.35 -0.95
CA THR A 194 3.76 -4.63 -0.90
C THR A 194 3.53 -6.07 -0.46
N TYR A 195 2.34 -6.35 0.07
CA TYR A 195 2.02 -7.61 0.72
C TYR A 195 0.65 -8.11 0.31
N GLY A 196 0.22 -9.22 0.88
CA GLY A 196 -1.09 -9.78 0.64
C GLY A 196 -1.61 -10.62 1.79
N ILE A 197 -2.81 -11.10 1.62
CA ILE A 197 -3.48 -12.05 2.53
C ILE A 197 -4.00 -13.24 1.73
N ASP A 198 -4.08 -14.39 2.40
CA ASP A 198 -4.77 -15.59 1.91
C ASP A 198 -5.75 -16.06 2.98
N VAL A 199 -7.03 -15.80 2.75
CA VAL A 199 -8.11 -16.20 3.63
C VAL A 199 -8.63 -17.55 3.21
N LEU A 200 -8.46 -18.57 4.07
CA LEU A 200 -9.11 -19.86 3.89
C LEU A 200 -10.46 -19.86 4.60
N LYS A 201 -11.53 -19.84 3.82
CA LYS A 201 -12.89 -19.95 4.35
C LYS A 201 -13.34 -21.40 4.45
N GLN A 202 -13.83 -21.75 5.61
CA GLN A 202 -14.33 -23.10 5.90
C GLN A 202 -15.70 -23.04 6.61
N PHE A 203 -16.45 -24.15 6.50
CA PHE A 203 -17.59 -24.45 7.36
C PHE A 203 -17.21 -25.59 8.28
N SER A 204 -17.56 -25.52 9.57
CA SER A 204 -17.11 -26.51 10.56
C SER A 204 -17.61 -27.94 10.28
N ASP A 205 -18.71 -28.06 9.54
CA ASP A 205 -19.31 -29.33 9.12
C ASP A 205 -19.06 -29.67 7.64
N ASN A 206 -18.29 -28.86 6.92
CA ASN A 206 -18.03 -28.98 5.48
C ASN A 206 -19.28 -28.92 4.59
N GLY A 207 -20.42 -28.40 5.09
CA GLY A 207 -21.70 -28.47 4.40
C GLY A 207 -22.15 -27.22 3.69
N GLY A 208 -21.50 -26.09 3.90
CA GLY A 208 -21.92 -24.79 3.38
C GLY A 208 -21.47 -24.52 1.93
N ASN A 209 -22.15 -23.57 1.29
CA ASN A 209 -21.81 -23.11 -0.05
C ASN A 209 -20.92 -21.86 0.01
N LEU A 210 -19.66 -21.99 -0.40
CA LEU A 210 -18.68 -20.93 -0.41
C LEU A 210 -19.06 -19.73 -1.28
N ARG A 211 -19.86 -19.92 -2.35
CA ARG A 211 -20.31 -18.85 -3.24
C ARG A 211 -21.21 -17.82 -2.56
N ASN A 212 -21.85 -18.20 -1.46
CA ASN A 212 -22.74 -17.34 -0.69
C ASN A 212 -22.00 -16.52 0.38
N VAL A 213 -20.72 -16.81 0.58
CA VAL A 213 -19.88 -16.08 1.54
C VAL A 213 -19.30 -14.84 0.90
N LYS A 214 -19.40 -13.70 1.58
CA LYS A 214 -18.95 -12.39 1.09
C LYS A 214 -18.23 -11.63 2.18
N PHE A 215 -17.11 -11.01 1.81
CA PHE A 215 -16.31 -10.17 2.70
C PHE A 215 -16.09 -8.77 2.11
N LYS A 216 -15.84 -7.82 3.00
CA LYS A 216 -15.27 -6.50 2.72
C LYS A 216 -13.96 -6.36 3.47
N LEU A 217 -13.00 -5.64 2.87
CA LEU A 217 -11.70 -5.37 3.47
C LEU A 217 -11.51 -3.87 3.65
N HIS A 218 -11.22 -3.47 4.87
CA HIS A 218 -10.97 -2.08 5.26
C HIS A 218 -9.53 -1.92 5.71
N ASN A 219 -8.84 -0.89 5.21
CA ASN A 219 -7.56 -0.45 5.74
C ASN A 219 -7.85 0.50 6.91
N ASP A 220 -7.59 0.05 8.13
CA ASP A 220 -7.90 0.80 9.34
C ASP A 220 -6.90 1.94 9.57
N SER A 221 -5.66 1.79 9.09
CA SER A 221 -4.62 2.80 9.21
C SER A 221 -4.93 4.03 8.38
N ASP A 222 -5.47 3.83 7.18
CA ASP A 222 -5.77 4.88 6.21
C ASP A 222 -7.26 5.25 6.14
N ASP A 223 -8.09 4.52 6.87
CA ASP A 223 -9.54 4.71 6.93
C ASP A 223 -10.20 4.67 5.54
N CYS A 224 -9.92 3.63 4.79
CA CYS A 224 -10.49 3.41 3.47
C CYS A 224 -10.76 1.92 3.19
N TYR A 225 -11.70 1.64 2.30
CA TYR A 225 -12.00 0.29 1.84
C TYR A 225 -11.22 -0.05 0.58
N ILE A 226 -10.83 -1.31 0.45
CA ILE A 226 -10.06 -1.78 -0.69
C ILE A 226 -10.96 -2.03 -1.90
N ILE A 227 -10.57 -1.44 -3.04
CA ILE A 227 -11.07 -1.78 -4.36
C ILE A 227 -10.03 -2.70 -5.01
N ALA A 228 -10.47 -3.84 -5.52
CA ALA A 228 -9.60 -4.83 -6.16
C ALA A 228 -10.20 -5.32 -7.47
N GLU A 229 -9.33 -5.83 -8.33
CA GLU A 229 -9.68 -6.50 -9.58
C GLU A 229 -9.23 -7.95 -9.51
N GLN A 230 -10.10 -8.87 -9.93
CA GLN A 230 -9.79 -10.28 -9.94
C GLN A 230 -9.15 -10.67 -11.27
N LYS A 231 -8.01 -11.35 -11.21
CA LYS A 231 -7.30 -11.90 -12.34
C LYS A 231 -6.75 -13.28 -11.97
N ASP A 232 -7.08 -14.30 -12.75
CA ASP A 232 -6.62 -15.69 -12.54
C ASP A 232 -6.88 -16.20 -11.10
N GLY A 233 -8.05 -15.84 -10.53
CA GLY A 233 -8.46 -16.27 -9.20
C GLY A 233 -7.84 -15.50 -8.04
N VAL A 234 -7.01 -14.50 -8.31
CA VAL A 234 -6.37 -13.62 -7.33
C VAL A 234 -6.96 -12.22 -7.44
N TYR A 235 -7.26 -11.60 -6.31
CA TYR A 235 -7.64 -10.19 -6.24
C TYR A 235 -6.38 -9.33 -6.13
N TYR A 236 -6.26 -8.33 -7.00
CA TYR A 236 -5.21 -7.33 -6.95
C TYR A 236 -5.82 -6.00 -6.55
N ALA A 237 -5.32 -5.38 -5.49
CA ALA A 237 -5.72 -4.03 -5.12
C ALA A 237 -5.49 -3.08 -6.30
N LYS A 238 -6.39 -2.13 -6.51
CA LYS A 238 -6.26 -1.14 -7.58
C LYS A 238 -6.74 0.25 -7.20
N GLY A 239 -7.25 0.40 -6.00
CA GLY A 239 -7.75 1.69 -5.52
C GLY A 239 -8.47 1.58 -4.18
N PHE A 240 -9.11 2.68 -3.80
CA PHE A 240 -9.71 2.85 -2.49
C PHE A 240 -11.09 3.46 -2.60
N ALA A 241 -11.98 3.08 -1.69
CA ALA A 241 -13.30 3.66 -1.54
C ALA A 241 -13.47 4.21 -0.12
N ALA A 242 -14.05 5.39 0.00
CA ALA A 242 -14.41 5.94 1.31
C ALA A 242 -15.60 5.21 1.95
N LYS A 243 -16.47 4.63 1.13
CA LYS A 243 -17.68 3.94 1.59
C LYS A 243 -17.59 2.45 1.35
N LYS A 244 -18.06 1.69 2.32
CA LYS A 244 -18.16 0.21 2.26
C LYS A 244 -18.92 -0.29 1.02
N ALA A 245 -19.98 0.41 0.62
CA ALA A 245 -20.81 0.02 -0.52
C ALA A 245 -20.05 0.04 -1.85
N ASP A 246 -19.08 0.95 -2.00
CA ASP A 246 -18.32 1.15 -3.23
C ASP A 246 -17.06 0.24 -3.30
N ALA A 247 -16.77 -0.47 -2.21
CA ALA A 247 -15.65 -1.38 -2.12
C ALA A 247 -15.91 -2.72 -2.80
N THR A 248 -14.84 -3.41 -3.17
CA THR A 248 -14.93 -4.77 -3.72
C THR A 248 -15.57 -5.72 -2.70
N THR A 249 -16.46 -6.57 -3.18
CA THR A 249 -16.97 -7.72 -2.44
C THR A 249 -16.11 -8.92 -2.79
N PHE A 250 -15.41 -9.45 -1.78
CA PHE A 250 -14.55 -10.62 -1.94
C PHE A 250 -15.33 -11.90 -1.70
N VAL A 251 -15.18 -12.86 -2.61
CA VAL A 251 -15.87 -14.17 -2.56
C VAL A 251 -14.81 -15.27 -2.63
N PRO A 252 -14.87 -16.29 -1.79
CA PRO A 252 -13.95 -17.43 -1.86
C PRO A 252 -14.06 -18.14 -3.22
N ASN A 253 -12.93 -18.69 -3.69
CA ASN A 253 -12.93 -19.60 -4.82
C ASN A 253 -13.48 -20.99 -4.41
N SER A 254 -13.51 -21.94 -5.35
CA SER A 254 -14.03 -23.28 -5.11
C SER A 254 -13.25 -24.08 -4.04
N SER A 255 -11.99 -23.70 -3.79
CA SER A 255 -11.14 -24.28 -2.72
C SER A 255 -11.28 -23.55 -1.38
N GLY A 256 -12.09 -22.51 -1.30
CA GLY A 256 -12.30 -21.71 -0.09
C GLY A 256 -11.33 -20.55 0.11
N HIS A 257 -10.45 -20.29 -0.85
CA HIS A 257 -9.44 -19.25 -0.72
C HIS A 257 -9.90 -17.90 -1.27
N ILE A 258 -9.56 -16.84 -0.55
CA ILE A 258 -9.56 -15.45 -1.03
C ILE A 258 -8.11 -14.96 -0.90
N VAL A 259 -7.44 -14.80 -2.04
CA VAL A 259 -6.09 -14.25 -2.09
C VAL A 259 -6.19 -12.80 -2.54
N VAL A 260 -5.69 -11.87 -1.74
CA VAL A 260 -5.63 -10.44 -2.06
C VAL A 260 -4.17 -9.99 -2.02
N LYS A 261 -3.68 -9.46 -3.13
CA LYS A 261 -2.31 -8.94 -3.26
C LYS A 261 -2.33 -7.43 -3.47
N GLY A 262 -1.25 -6.77 -3.08
CA GLY A 262 -1.08 -5.33 -3.22
C GLY A 262 -1.59 -4.56 -2.01
N LEU A 263 -1.38 -5.09 -0.82
CA LEU A 263 -1.65 -4.43 0.45
C LEU A 263 -0.36 -3.89 1.07
N GLU A 264 -0.46 -2.87 1.89
CA GLU A 264 0.68 -2.27 2.58
C GLU A 264 0.81 -2.77 4.04
N ASP A 265 1.88 -2.38 4.72
CA ASP A 265 2.19 -2.74 6.11
C ASP A 265 1.31 -1.97 7.11
N ASP A 266 0.01 -2.13 7.00
CA ASP A 266 -1.02 -1.45 7.77
C ASP A 266 -1.85 -2.43 8.60
N ALA A 267 -2.79 -1.89 9.35
CA ALA A 267 -3.82 -2.61 10.04
C ALA A 267 -5.08 -2.71 9.18
N TYR A 268 -5.65 -3.91 9.09
CA TYR A 268 -6.82 -4.21 8.26
C TYR A 268 -7.93 -4.86 9.08
N SER A 269 -9.16 -4.63 8.66
CA SER A 269 -10.36 -5.32 9.15
C SER A 269 -11.03 -6.07 8.01
N LEU A 270 -11.12 -7.39 8.13
CA LEU A 270 -11.87 -8.26 7.22
C LEU A 270 -13.22 -8.55 7.82
N THR A 271 -14.29 -8.06 7.21
CA THR A 271 -15.67 -8.20 7.70
C THR A 271 -16.45 -9.15 6.81
N GLU A 272 -17.00 -10.19 7.39
CA GLU A 272 -17.96 -11.06 6.71
C GLU A 272 -19.31 -10.36 6.65
N ILE A 273 -19.82 -10.12 5.44
CA ILE A 273 -21.10 -9.42 5.21
C ILE A 273 -22.23 -10.37 4.79
N ALA A 274 -21.89 -11.58 4.39
CA ALA A 274 -22.83 -12.65 4.10
C ALA A 274 -22.19 -14.02 4.29
N THR A 275 -22.98 -15.00 4.69
CA THR A 275 -22.60 -16.42 4.74
C THR A 275 -23.72 -17.26 4.16
N ASP A 276 -23.52 -18.56 4.06
CA ASP A 276 -24.53 -19.48 3.53
C ASP A 276 -25.70 -19.66 4.50
N LYS A 277 -26.86 -19.99 3.95
CA LYS A 277 -28.08 -20.21 4.74
C LYS A 277 -27.87 -21.35 5.73
N GLY A 278 -28.29 -21.13 6.98
CA GLY A 278 -28.15 -22.12 8.05
C GLY A 278 -26.86 -21.99 8.84
N TYR A 279 -25.99 -21.04 8.50
CA TYR A 279 -24.74 -20.76 9.23
C TYR A 279 -24.79 -19.41 9.93
N VAL A 280 -24.02 -19.31 11.01
CA VAL A 280 -23.91 -18.07 11.79
C VAL A 280 -22.88 -17.15 11.16
N LEU A 281 -23.30 -15.93 10.83
CA LEU A 281 -22.43 -14.86 10.34
C LEU A 281 -21.38 -14.49 11.42
N LEU A 282 -20.13 -14.27 11.04
CA LEU A 282 -19.14 -13.74 11.97
C LEU A 282 -19.60 -12.39 12.52
N ARG A 283 -19.59 -12.29 13.86
CA ARG A 283 -19.99 -11.07 14.54
C ARG A 283 -18.95 -9.97 14.42
N ASP A 284 -17.69 -10.32 14.66
CA ASP A 284 -16.59 -9.39 14.72
C ASP A 284 -15.70 -9.51 13.47
N ALA A 285 -15.16 -8.37 13.03
CA ALA A 285 -14.17 -8.36 11.97
C ALA A 285 -12.90 -9.07 12.41
N VAL A 286 -12.26 -9.76 11.46
CA VAL A 286 -10.92 -10.31 11.66
C VAL A 286 -9.90 -9.20 11.50
N LYS A 287 -9.08 -8.97 12.54
CA LYS A 287 -8.04 -7.95 12.56
C LYS A 287 -6.72 -8.52 12.05
N ILE A 288 -6.18 -7.92 10.99
CA ILE A 288 -4.92 -8.33 10.35
C ILE A 288 -3.97 -7.14 10.44
N VAL A 289 -2.79 -7.34 11.01
CA VAL A 289 -1.76 -6.30 11.09
C VAL A 289 -0.49 -6.81 10.42
N ILE A 290 0.00 -6.07 9.46
CA ILE A 290 1.29 -6.31 8.80
C ILE A 290 2.26 -5.24 9.31
N LYS A 291 3.42 -5.66 9.81
CA LYS A 291 4.48 -4.79 10.32
C LYS A 291 5.78 -5.07 9.60
N THR A 292 6.61 -4.06 9.52
CA THR A 292 7.95 -4.17 8.93
C THR A 292 9.02 -3.76 9.95
N ALA A 293 10.20 -4.34 9.79
CA ALA A 293 11.40 -4.01 10.55
C ALA A 293 12.61 -4.01 9.62
N GLU A 294 13.65 -3.28 9.97
CA GLU A 294 14.90 -3.27 9.22
C GLU A 294 15.57 -4.66 9.27
N ASN A 295 16.00 -5.15 8.11
CA ASN A 295 16.69 -6.42 7.97
C ASN A 295 17.60 -6.42 6.75
N GLY A 296 18.90 -6.32 6.98
CA GLY A 296 19.92 -6.33 5.94
C GLY A 296 20.05 -5.01 5.19
N GLN A 297 20.93 -5.01 4.19
CA GLN A 297 21.24 -3.86 3.35
C GLN A 297 21.28 -4.27 1.88
N CYS A 298 20.90 -3.33 1.01
CA CYS A 298 21.05 -3.49 -0.43
C CYS A 298 22.54 -3.43 -0.83
N GLU A 299 23.01 -4.43 -1.52
CA GLU A 299 24.43 -4.49 -1.98
C GLU A 299 24.75 -3.38 -2.99
N LYS A 300 23.75 -2.91 -3.75
CA LYS A 300 23.96 -1.90 -4.80
C LYS A 300 24.09 -0.48 -4.28
N CYS A 301 23.35 -0.12 -3.23
CA CYS A 301 23.29 1.26 -2.75
C CYS A 301 23.42 1.39 -1.22
N GLY A 302 23.56 0.29 -0.49
CA GLY A 302 23.70 0.31 0.98
C GLY A 302 22.43 0.69 1.73
N ALA A 303 21.29 0.88 1.05
CA ALA A 303 20.01 1.17 1.68
C ALA A 303 19.59 0.01 2.59
N LYS A 304 19.07 0.34 3.77
CA LYS A 304 18.50 -0.66 4.68
C LYS A 304 17.25 -1.26 4.07
N LEU A 305 17.15 -2.59 4.11
CA LEU A 305 16.02 -3.36 3.61
C LEU A 305 15.06 -3.69 4.75
N LEU A 306 13.84 -4.11 4.40
CA LEU A 306 12.80 -4.47 5.36
C LEU A 306 12.49 -5.97 5.30
N THR A 307 12.00 -6.50 6.42
CA THR A 307 11.30 -7.78 6.50
C THR A 307 9.97 -7.59 7.18
N ALA A 308 8.97 -8.35 6.75
CA ALA A 308 7.62 -8.24 7.29
C ALA A 308 7.32 -9.33 8.33
N SER A 309 6.41 -9.00 9.22
CA SER A 309 5.74 -9.92 10.15
C SER A 309 4.26 -9.54 10.27
N ALA A 310 3.43 -10.47 10.74
CA ALA A 310 2.00 -10.23 10.82
C ALA A 310 1.37 -10.84 12.06
N THR A 311 0.23 -10.25 12.45
CA THR A 311 -0.68 -10.79 13.46
C THR A 311 -2.09 -10.91 12.88
N VAL A 312 -2.82 -11.91 13.36
CA VAL A 312 -4.26 -12.09 13.08
C VAL A 312 -4.97 -12.15 14.43
N ASN A 313 -5.90 -11.25 14.66
CA ASN A 313 -6.58 -11.07 15.95
C ASN A 313 -5.60 -10.98 17.13
N GLY A 314 -4.50 -10.27 16.93
CA GLY A 314 -3.46 -10.03 17.95
C GLY A 314 -2.49 -11.19 18.18
N LYS A 315 -2.61 -12.30 17.44
CA LYS A 315 -1.71 -13.45 17.53
C LYS A 315 -0.75 -13.48 16.35
N ASP A 316 0.52 -13.77 16.62
CA ASP A 316 1.54 -13.91 15.60
C ASP A 316 1.19 -15.05 14.64
N VAL A 317 1.36 -14.78 13.35
CA VAL A 317 1.23 -15.77 12.29
C VAL A 317 2.49 -15.78 11.42
N THR A 318 2.87 -16.95 10.94
CA THR A 318 3.99 -17.08 10.00
C THR A 318 3.50 -16.71 8.60
N MET A 319 4.09 -15.68 8.02
CA MET A 319 3.82 -15.29 6.63
C MET A 319 4.46 -16.30 5.67
N THR A 320 3.85 -16.46 4.50
CA THR A 320 4.29 -17.37 3.43
C THR A 320 4.92 -16.60 2.27
N ASP A 321 5.55 -17.32 1.34
CA ASP A 321 6.13 -16.80 0.09
C ASP A 321 7.15 -15.66 0.31
N GLY A 322 8.08 -15.86 1.24
CA GLY A 322 9.09 -14.83 1.56
C GLY A 322 8.49 -13.64 2.26
N ASN A 323 7.65 -13.88 3.26
CA ASN A 323 6.91 -12.88 4.03
C ASN A 323 6.03 -11.97 3.16
N ALA A 324 5.44 -12.54 2.12
CA ALA A 324 4.56 -11.85 1.20
C ALA A 324 3.09 -11.92 1.60
N ILE A 325 2.66 -13.03 2.18
CA ILE A 325 1.25 -13.39 2.36
C ILE A 325 0.98 -13.73 3.81
N VAL A 326 -0.07 -13.14 4.37
CA VAL A 326 -0.61 -13.48 5.69
C VAL A 326 -1.67 -14.57 5.52
N PRO A 327 -1.42 -15.82 5.95
CA PRO A 327 -2.44 -16.87 5.92
C PRO A 327 -3.37 -16.74 7.14
N LEU A 328 -4.66 -16.88 6.93
CA LEU A 328 -5.64 -16.93 8.00
C LEU A 328 -6.83 -17.82 7.61
N THR A 329 -7.53 -18.36 8.61
CA THR A 329 -8.69 -19.21 8.44
C THR A 329 -9.91 -18.59 9.11
N VAL A 330 -11.04 -18.59 8.38
CA VAL A 330 -12.33 -18.12 8.88
C VAL A 330 -13.32 -19.28 8.82
N VAL A 331 -13.95 -19.62 9.95
CA VAL A 331 -14.87 -20.74 10.07
C VAL A 331 -16.26 -20.24 10.45
N ASN A 332 -17.29 -20.62 9.68
CA ASN A 332 -18.69 -20.50 10.12
C ASN A 332 -19.20 -21.81 10.70
N ASN A 333 -19.96 -21.71 11.78
CA ASN A 333 -20.63 -22.84 12.40
C ASN A 333 -22.11 -22.85 11.99
N PRO A 334 -22.74 -24.05 11.91
CA PRO A 334 -24.18 -24.15 11.74
C PRO A 334 -24.92 -23.36 12.83
N GLY A 335 -25.98 -22.66 12.43
CA GLY A 335 -26.90 -22.06 13.38
C GLY A 335 -27.74 -23.14 14.10
N PHE A 336 -28.16 -22.86 15.32
CA PHE A 336 -29.15 -23.70 15.96
C PHE A 336 -30.50 -23.48 15.27
N ASP A 337 -31.01 -24.50 14.61
CA ASP A 337 -32.45 -24.57 14.35
C ASP A 337 -33.11 -24.69 15.73
N LEU A 338 -33.73 -23.61 16.17
CA LEU A 338 -34.68 -23.73 17.27
C LEU A 338 -35.68 -24.81 16.87
N PRO A 339 -35.89 -25.84 17.68
CA PRO A 339 -36.92 -26.82 17.42
C PRO A 339 -38.20 -26.03 17.09
N LYS A 340 -38.81 -26.32 15.97
CA LYS A 340 -40.15 -25.75 15.66
C LYS A 340 -41.06 -26.26 16.77
N THR A 341 -41.16 -25.51 17.86
CA THR A 341 -42.13 -25.74 18.93
C THR A 341 -43.57 -25.38 18.51
N GLY A 342 -43.92 -25.65 17.27
CA GLY A 342 -45.21 -25.44 16.66
C GLY A 342 -45.77 -26.71 16.01
N GLY A 343 -45.20 -27.88 16.35
CA GLY A 343 -45.72 -29.16 15.92
C GLY A 343 -46.65 -29.78 16.98
N TYR A 344 -47.08 -30.97 16.80
CA TYR A 344 -48.02 -31.80 17.56
C TYR A 344 -48.07 -31.60 19.10
N GLY A 345 -47.04 -31.14 19.75
CA GLY A 345 -46.97 -30.92 21.18
C GLY A 345 -47.88 -29.81 21.70
N THR A 346 -47.92 -28.66 21.04
CA THR A 346 -48.78 -27.51 21.47
C THR A 346 -50.26 -27.84 21.36
N TRP A 347 -50.63 -28.61 20.33
CA TRP A 347 -52.00 -29.05 20.12
C TRP A 347 -52.45 -30.04 21.20
N MET A 348 -51.60 -30.97 21.58
CA MET A 348 -51.90 -31.94 22.67
C MET A 348 -52.03 -31.24 24.05
N PHE A 349 -51.17 -30.26 24.36
CA PHE A 349 -51.30 -29.49 25.60
C PHE A 349 -52.54 -28.59 25.61
N THR A 350 -52.91 -28.04 24.48
CA THR A 350 -54.17 -27.21 24.38
C THR A 350 -55.40 -28.05 24.58
N ILE A 351 -55.49 -29.26 23.98
CA ILE A 351 -56.63 -30.17 24.21
C ILE A 351 -56.63 -30.69 25.65
N GLY A 352 -55.49 -31.08 26.22
CA GLY A 352 -55.39 -31.53 27.57
C GLY A 352 -55.81 -30.45 28.58
N GLY A 353 -55.39 -29.21 28.34
CA GLY A 353 -55.79 -28.06 29.17
C GLY A 353 -57.30 -27.75 29.12
N VAL A 354 -57.92 -27.78 27.93
CA VAL A 354 -59.34 -27.58 27.76
C VAL A 354 -60.17 -28.70 28.42
N ALA A 355 -59.72 -29.96 28.28
CA ALA A 355 -60.38 -31.10 28.92
C ALA A 355 -60.32 -31.02 30.46
N LEU A 356 -59.21 -30.59 31.03
CA LEU A 356 -59.07 -30.39 32.48
C LEU A 356 -59.96 -29.26 33.01
N LEU A 357 -60.04 -28.15 32.26
CA LEU A 357 -60.96 -27.04 32.62
C LEU A 357 -62.41 -27.46 32.51
N GLY A 358 -62.79 -28.25 31.52
CA GLY A 358 -64.13 -28.80 31.40
C GLY A 358 -64.50 -29.74 32.51
N ALA A 359 -63.58 -30.63 32.91
CA ALA A 359 -63.78 -31.54 34.07
C ALA A 359 -63.94 -30.79 35.39
N ALA A 360 -63.11 -29.75 35.62
CA ALA A 360 -63.19 -28.91 36.80
C ALA A 360 -64.53 -28.14 36.89
N ALA A 361 -64.99 -27.57 35.78
CA ALA A 361 -66.28 -26.90 35.70
C ALA A 361 -67.44 -27.85 35.97
N PHE A 362 -67.40 -29.07 35.40
CA PHE A 362 -68.41 -30.10 35.64
C PHE A 362 -68.50 -30.52 37.12
N ILE A 363 -67.35 -30.70 37.78
CA ILE A 363 -67.28 -31.03 39.21
C ILE A 363 -67.88 -29.89 40.05
N VAL A 364 -67.55 -28.63 39.74
CA VAL A 364 -68.08 -27.46 40.46
C VAL A 364 -69.61 -27.34 40.28
N VAL A 365 -70.12 -27.51 39.07
CA VAL A 365 -71.54 -27.50 38.79
C VAL A 365 -72.28 -28.64 39.51
N LYS A 366 -71.69 -29.85 39.48
CA LYS A 366 -72.29 -31.00 40.20
C LYS A 366 -72.27 -30.84 41.71
N SER A 367 -71.22 -30.27 42.25
CA SER A 367 -71.08 -30.01 43.71
C SER A 367 -72.06 -28.92 44.21
N ARG A 368 -72.40 -27.92 43.34
CA ARG A 368 -73.40 -26.90 43.62
C ARG A 368 -74.83 -27.44 43.61
N LYS A 369 -75.11 -28.43 42.74
CA LYS A 369 -76.43 -29.06 42.63
C LYS A 369 -76.74 -29.91 43.84
N HIS A 370 -75.74 -30.54 44.45
CA HIS A 370 -75.89 -31.32 45.72
C HIS A 370 -76.01 -30.45 46.95
N ARG A 371 -75.65 -29.16 46.89
CA ARG A 371 -75.81 -28.25 48.06
C ARG A 371 -77.13 -27.47 48.04
N GLY A 372 -77.94 -27.61 47.02
CA GLY A 372 -79.24 -26.94 46.87
C GLY A 372 -80.44 -27.82 47.31
N GLU A 373 -80.19 -29.06 47.74
CA GLU A 373 -81.21 -30.02 48.22
C GLU A 373 -81.09 -30.40 49.68
N GLN A 374 -80.69 -29.45 50.56
CA GLN A 374 -80.79 -29.57 52.01
C GLN A 374 -81.51 -28.38 52.56
#